data_4f283a640413fef577b93b530b085fe9
#
_entry.id   4f283a640413fef577b93b530b085fe9
#
_cell.length_a   1.000
_cell.length_b   1.000
_cell.length_c   1.000
_cell.angle_alpha   90.00
_cell.angle_beta   90.00
_cell.angle_gamma   90.00
#
_symmetry.space_group_name_H-M   'P 1'
#
loop_
_entity.id
_entity.type
_entity.pdbx_description
1 polymer ?
#
loop_
_entity_poly.entity_id
_entity_poly.type
_entity_poly.pdbx_seq_one_letter_code
_entity_poly.pdbx_strand_id
1 'polypeptide(L)'
;MTKRIVIESHIPFVGNQLDGIAEVVRLAPEEITREAVADADALIVRTRTRCDASLLEGSRVGLVATATIGTDHIDKEYCRSRGIEVVSAPGCNAPAVAQYVWASVLTLRPQIEGLTIGIVGMGHVGTIVADWARRLGVRVLPCDPPREREESRSDFWKELPAVPEPFTDLATIASEADIITFHTPHTKEGLDPTHHLADEKFFNALERRPIVINAARGPIVATEAILRAIEAKKISEAVIDCWEGEPSISEPLLASATIATPHIAGYSIEGKQRATTAALRAALRYFGAPAERIASITAPPAYHSDIRITPEAILASYNPLADTETIRADFTPARFEQLRNTYPLRHELL
;
A
#
# COMPACT_ATOMS: atom_id res chain seq x y z
N MET A 1 26.29 9.46 25.93
CA MET A 1 24.95 8.97 26.30
C MET A 1 24.67 7.75 25.47
N THR A 2 24.03 6.73 26.02
CA THR A 2 23.61 5.56 25.28
C THR A 2 22.48 5.97 24.30
N LYS A 3 22.59 5.63 23.02
CA LYS A 3 21.56 5.86 22.02
C LYS A 3 20.36 4.99 22.36
N ARG A 4 19.13 5.50 22.21
CA ARG A 4 17.89 4.77 22.52
C ARG A 4 16.91 4.82 21.35
N ILE A 5 16.33 3.68 21.03
CA ILE A 5 15.32 3.57 19.98
C ILE A 5 14.05 2.88 20.50
N VAL A 6 12.90 3.48 20.23
CA VAL A 6 11.60 2.85 20.50
C VAL A 6 11.08 2.20 19.22
N ILE A 7 10.70 0.94 19.33
CA ILE A 7 10.21 0.14 18.20
C ILE A 7 8.82 -0.42 18.55
N GLU A 8 7.83 -0.18 17.68
CA GLU A 8 6.49 -0.79 17.83
C GLU A 8 6.60 -2.31 17.87
N SER A 9 6.07 -2.93 18.92
CA SER A 9 6.26 -4.36 19.22
C SER A 9 5.71 -5.31 18.15
N HIS A 10 4.70 -4.88 17.38
CA HIS A 10 4.11 -5.66 16.30
C HIS A 10 4.90 -5.62 14.97
N ILE A 11 6.06 -4.95 14.92
CA ILE A 11 6.93 -5.00 13.75
C ILE A 11 7.69 -6.34 13.75
N PRO A 12 7.45 -7.21 12.76
CA PRO A 12 8.14 -8.50 12.69
C PRO A 12 9.57 -8.34 12.18
N PHE A 13 10.37 -9.40 12.29
CA PHE A 13 11.72 -9.53 11.70
C PHE A 13 12.76 -8.50 12.19
N VAL A 14 12.57 -7.85 13.32
CA VAL A 14 13.54 -6.88 13.87
C VAL A 14 14.81 -7.59 14.33
N GLY A 15 14.68 -8.78 14.97
CA GLY A 15 15.81 -9.53 15.48
C GLY A 15 16.69 -8.73 16.44
N ASN A 16 17.99 -9.01 16.40
CA ASN A 16 19.04 -8.36 17.18
C ASN A 16 19.89 -7.38 16.36
N GLN A 17 19.31 -6.82 15.30
CA GLN A 17 20.05 -6.02 14.32
C GLN A 17 20.64 -4.71 14.90
N LEU A 18 20.10 -4.22 16.00
CA LEU A 18 20.53 -2.98 16.66
C LEU A 18 21.41 -3.22 17.91
N ASP A 19 21.72 -4.49 18.22
CA ASP A 19 22.55 -4.84 19.37
C ASP A 19 23.94 -4.17 19.27
N GLY A 20 24.37 -3.59 20.38
CA GLY A 20 25.62 -2.85 20.45
C GLY A 20 25.60 -1.47 19.78
N ILE A 21 24.50 -1.07 19.12
CA ILE A 21 24.32 0.23 18.47
C ILE A 21 23.42 1.15 19.32
N ALA A 22 22.28 0.64 19.79
CA ALA A 22 21.34 1.39 20.60
C ALA A 22 20.62 0.48 21.60
N GLU A 23 20.14 1.07 22.69
CA GLU A 23 19.17 0.44 23.59
C GLU A 23 17.83 0.36 22.87
N VAL A 24 17.31 -0.87 22.69
CA VAL A 24 16.04 -1.12 22.00
C VAL A 24 14.92 -1.29 23.03
N VAL A 25 13.91 -0.44 22.94
CA VAL A 25 12.69 -0.54 23.75
C VAL A 25 11.54 -0.91 22.83
N ARG A 26 10.85 -2.02 23.12
CA ARG A 26 9.71 -2.48 22.33
C ARG A 26 8.41 -2.19 23.09
N LEU A 27 7.53 -1.42 22.45
CA LEU A 27 6.26 -0.97 23.05
C LEU A 27 5.09 -1.33 22.11
N ALA A 28 3.94 -1.64 22.70
CA ALA A 28 2.70 -1.71 21.93
C ALA A 28 2.32 -0.31 21.42
N PRO A 29 1.56 -0.18 20.29
CA PRO A 29 1.22 1.12 19.73
C PRO A 29 0.62 2.10 20.76
N GLU A 30 -0.24 1.60 21.64
CA GLU A 30 -0.89 2.36 22.72
C GLU A 30 0.05 2.78 23.86
N GLU A 31 1.19 2.12 23.99
CA GLU A 31 2.22 2.45 24.97
C GLU A 31 3.25 3.46 24.44
N ILE A 32 3.23 3.76 23.13
CA ILE A 32 4.10 4.77 22.53
C ILE A 32 3.51 6.14 22.81
N THR A 33 3.73 6.64 24.02
CA THR A 33 3.26 7.94 24.50
C THR A 33 4.36 8.98 24.46
N ARG A 34 4.01 10.26 24.67
CA ARG A 34 4.98 11.37 24.74
C ARG A 34 6.06 11.12 25.79
N GLU A 35 5.67 10.58 26.95
CA GLU A 35 6.59 10.27 28.04
C GLU A 35 7.54 9.13 27.66
N ALA A 36 7.02 8.10 26.98
CA ALA A 36 7.79 6.94 26.56
C ALA A 36 8.85 7.27 25.49
N VAL A 37 8.61 8.32 24.69
CA VAL A 37 9.54 8.74 23.62
C VAL A 37 10.40 9.93 23.99
N ALA A 38 10.23 10.52 25.17
CA ALA A 38 10.90 11.77 25.56
C ALA A 38 12.44 11.71 25.46
N ASP A 39 13.03 10.57 25.81
CA ASP A 39 14.48 10.32 25.79
C ASP A 39 14.91 9.35 24.66
N ALA A 40 14.02 9.03 23.72
CA ALA A 40 14.35 8.26 22.55
C ALA A 40 15.04 9.14 21.49
N ASP A 41 16.06 8.61 20.82
CA ASP A 41 16.75 9.27 19.72
C ASP A 41 16.11 8.93 18.37
N ALA A 42 15.43 7.76 18.26
CA ALA A 42 14.75 7.31 17.06
C ALA A 42 13.49 6.49 17.37
N LEU A 43 12.56 6.50 16.44
CA LEU A 43 11.36 5.65 16.45
C LEU A 43 11.30 4.77 15.21
N ILE A 44 10.88 3.50 15.39
CA ILE A 44 10.38 2.65 14.27
C ILE A 44 8.94 2.30 14.58
N VAL A 45 8.03 2.76 13.71
CA VAL A 45 6.58 2.66 13.92
C VAL A 45 5.86 2.03 12.71
N ARG A 46 4.58 1.79 12.87
CA ARG A 46 3.63 1.49 11.80
C ARG A 46 2.48 2.50 11.81
N THR A 47 1.49 2.28 10.97
CA THR A 47 0.36 3.20 10.73
C THR A 47 -0.50 3.55 11.94
N ARG A 48 -0.36 2.85 13.07
CA ARG A 48 -1.16 3.07 14.29
C ARG A 48 -0.61 4.13 15.22
N THR A 49 0.69 4.33 15.18
CA THR A 49 1.36 5.35 15.99
C THR A 49 1.35 6.67 15.21
N ARG A 50 0.52 7.61 15.63
CA ARG A 50 0.51 8.95 15.05
C ARG A 50 1.73 9.73 15.52
N CYS A 51 2.56 10.15 14.56
CA CYS A 51 3.79 10.91 14.82
C CYS A 51 3.57 12.38 14.43
N ASP A 52 3.12 13.19 15.36
CA ASP A 52 2.89 14.62 15.23
C ASP A 52 3.41 15.38 16.45
N ALA A 53 3.11 16.67 16.56
CA ALA A 53 3.50 17.50 17.68
C ALA A 53 3.06 16.94 19.05
N SER A 54 1.90 16.27 19.11
CA SER A 54 1.38 15.73 20.38
C SER A 54 2.27 14.62 20.95
N LEU A 55 2.89 13.82 20.09
CA LEU A 55 3.82 12.76 20.46
C LEU A 55 5.26 13.28 20.59
N LEU A 56 5.72 14.09 19.64
CA LEU A 56 7.15 14.32 19.40
C LEU A 56 7.68 15.60 20.04
N GLU A 57 6.81 16.55 20.45
CA GLU A 57 7.27 17.81 21.01
C GLU A 57 7.97 17.64 22.35
N GLY A 58 9.18 18.21 22.44
CA GLY A 58 10.05 18.10 23.62
C GLY A 58 10.83 16.80 23.72
N SER A 59 10.65 15.84 22.80
CA SER A 59 11.47 14.64 22.71
C SER A 59 12.83 14.92 22.05
N ARG A 60 13.76 13.95 22.18
CA ARG A 60 15.05 13.98 21.48
C ARG A 60 15.01 13.27 20.14
N VAL A 61 13.84 12.82 19.71
CA VAL A 61 13.67 12.05 18.46
C VAL A 61 14.18 12.86 17.27
N GLY A 62 15.16 12.31 16.57
CA GLY A 62 15.69 12.88 15.32
C GLY A 62 15.45 12.00 14.09
N LEU A 63 14.90 10.78 14.29
CA LEU A 63 14.47 9.88 13.20
C LEU A 63 13.13 9.25 13.52
N VAL A 64 12.20 9.33 12.58
CA VAL A 64 10.98 8.52 12.55
C VAL A 64 11.03 7.63 11.30
N ALA A 65 11.27 6.34 11.48
CA ALA A 65 11.21 5.36 10.40
C ALA A 65 9.88 4.60 10.48
N THR A 66 9.14 4.49 9.38
CA THR A 66 7.94 3.65 9.35
C THR A 66 8.18 2.36 8.55
N ALA A 67 7.88 1.21 9.18
CA ALA A 67 7.92 -0.10 8.53
C ALA A 67 6.68 -0.32 7.64
N THR A 68 6.32 0.72 6.87
CA THR A 68 5.18 0.75 5.92
C THR A 68 5.52 1.65 4.73
N ILE A 69 4.71 1.59 3.66
CA ILE A 69 4.83 2.50 2.52
C ILE A 69 4.25 3.88 2.86
N GLY A 70 2.99 3.88 3.31
CA GLY A 70 2.25 5.11 3.60
C GLY A 70 2.79 5.83 4.82
N THR A 71 2.73 7.15 4.77
CA THR A 71 3.17 8.05 5.83
C THR A 71 2.03 8.94 6.34
N ASP A 72 0.78 8.54 6.10
CA ASP A 72 -0.42 9.30 6.43
C ASP A 72 -0.58 9.56 7.95
N HIS A 73 0.09 8.73 8.77
CA HIS A 73 0.17 8.84 10.24
C HIS A 73 1.31 9.73 10.74
N ILE A 74 2.14 10.28 9.84
CA ILE A 74 3.30 11.12 10.19
C ILE A 74 3.07 12.54 9.70
N ASP A 75 3.12 13.51 10.60
CA ASP A 75 3.13 14.93 10.25
C ASP A 75 4.52 15.31 9.73
N LYS A 76 4.68 15.22 8.42
CA LYS A 76 5.96 15.51 7.75
C LYS A 76 6.36 16.98 7.84
N GLU A 77 5.40 17.90 7.89
CA GLU A 77 5.67 19.33 7.99
C GLU A 77 6.22 19.64 9.39
N TYR A 78 5.57 19.12 10.43
CA TYR A 78 6.08 19.20 11.78
C TYR A 78 7.48 18.58 11.90
N CYS A 79 7.67 17.35 11.42
CA CYS A 79 8.97 16.67 11.46
C CYS A 79 10.06 17.50 10.77
N ARG A 80 9.78 18.04 9.57
CA ARG A 80 10.72 18.89 8.84
C ARG A 80 11.07 20.15 9.63
N SER A 81 10.07 20.81 10.24
CA SER A 81 10.28 22.03 11.04
C SER A 81 11.17 21.81 12.26
N ARG A 82 11.20 20.55 12.76
CA ARG A 82 12.00 20.13 13.94
C ARG A 82 13.31 19.44 13.57
N GLY A 83 13.64 19.31 12.28
CA GLY A 83 14.83 18.59 11.82
C GLY A 83 14.76 17.08 12.05
N ILE A 84 13.56 16.52 12.19
CA ILE A 84 13.35 15.07 12.34
C ILE A 84 13.34 14.43 10.95
N GLU A 85 14.24 13.49 10.72
CA GLU A 85 14.27 12.70 9.50
C GLU A 85 13.08 11.73 9.47
N VAL A 86 12.39 11.66 8.33
CA VAL A 86 11.29 10.71 8.11
C VAL A 86 11.66 9.74 7.01
N VAL A 87 11.67 8.44 7.32
CA VAL A 87 11.96 7.38 6.37
C VAL A 87 10.79 6.40 6.30
N SER A 88 10.40 6.03 5.09
CA SER A 88 9.40 4.98 4.82
C SER A 88 10.02 3.87 3.97
N ALA A 89 9.23 2.86 3.63
CA ALA A 89 9.64 1.72 2.81
C ALA A 89 8.88 1.67 1.47
N PRO A 90 9.13 2.58 0.52
CA PRO A 90 8.43 2.61 -0.75
C PRO A 90 8.58 1.27 -1.49
N GLY A 91 7.48 0.80 -2.10
CA GLY A 91 7.49 -0.43 -2.90
C GLY A 91 7.63 -1.75 -2.12
N CYS A 92 7.81 -1.72 -0.78
CA CYS A 92 8.12 -2.92 -0.02
C CYS A 92 7.09 -4.05 -0.19
N ASN A 93 5.82 -3.74 -0.40
CA ASN A 93 4.74 -4.71 -0.55
C ASN A 93 4.09 -4.69 -1.95
N ALA A 94 4.71 -4.01 -2.92
CA ALA A 94 4.14 -3.86 -4.26
C ALA A 94 3.84 -5.21 -4.96
N PRO A 95 4.69 -6.26 -4.86
CA PRO A 95 4.38 -7.57 -5.41
C PRO A 95 3.13 -8.21 -4.77
N ALA A 96 2.97 -8.07 -3.45
CA ALA A 96 1.79 -8.61 -2.75
C ALA A 96 0.48 -7.94 -3.21
N VAL A 97 0.51 -6.62 -3.44
CA VAL A 97 -0.66 -5.89 -3.96
C VAL A 97 -0.95 -6.31 -5.41
N ALA A 98 0.07 -6.46 -6.25
CA ALA A 98 -0.11 -6.95 -7.62
C ALA A 98 -0.69 -8.38 -7.64
N GLN A 99 -0.20 -9.27 -6.75
CA GLN A 99 -0.75 -10.61 -6.54
C GLN A 99 -2.23 -10.56 -6.14
N TYR A 100 -2.59 -9.67 -5.19
CA TYR A 100 -3.97 -9.47 -4.76
C TYR A 100 -4.87 -9.04 -5.93
N VAL A 101 -4.43 -8.05 -6.71
CA VAL A 101 -5.18 -7.53 -7.88
C VAL A 101 -5.44 -8.65 -8.87
N TRP A 102 -4.40 -9.37 -9.29
CA TRP A 102 -4.54 -10.41 -10.30
C TRP A 102 -5.25 -11.66 -9.79
N ALA A 103 -5.07 -12.04 -8.53
CA ALA A 103 -5.86 -13.12 -7.92
C ALA A 103 -7.35 -12.76 -7.87
N SER A 104 -7.68 -11.51 -7.54
CA SER A 104 -9.07 -11.04 -7.54
C SER A 104 -9.67 -11.04 -8.95
N VAL A 105 -8.95 -10.50 -9.94
CA VAL A 105 -9.39 -10.49 -11.35
C VAL A 105 -9.64 -11.91 -11.84
N LEU A 106 -8.67 -12.81 -11.68
CA LEU A 106 -8.76 -14.19 -12.17
C LEU A 106 -9.85 -15.01 -11.46
N THR A 107 -10.09 -14.73 -10.17
CA THR A 107 -11.19 -15.35 -9.41
C THR A 107 -12.56 -14.93 -9.99
N LEU A 108 -12.73 -13.67 -10.36
CA LEU A 108 -13.98 -13.13 -10.87
C LEU A 108 -14.14 -13.36 -12.37
N ARG A 109 -13.07 -13.38 -13.11
CA ARG A 109 -13.04 -13.54 -14.57
C ARG A 109 -11.84 -14.39 -15.01
N PRO A 110 -12.02 -15.73 -15.10
CA PRO A 110 -10.93 -16.63 -15.50
C PRO A 110 -10.41 -16.44 -16.94
N GLN A 111 -11.27 -15.98 -17.86
CA GLN A 111 -10.89 -15.65 -19.25
C GLN A 111 -10.59 -14.15 -19.32
N ILE A 112 -9.31 -13.81 -19.35
CA ILE A 112 -8.83 -12.42 -19.37
C ILE A 112 -8.13 -12.01 -20.66
N GLU A 113 -7.85 -12.95 -21.55
CA GLU A 113 -7.18 -12.66 -22.82
C GLU A 113 -7.98 -11.66 -23.66
N GLY A 114 -7.30 -10.64 -24.17
CA GLY A 114 -7.92 -9.58 -24.97
C GLY A 114 -8.70 -8.54 -24.16
N LEU A 115 -8.77 -8.64 -22.83
CA LEU A 115 -9.32 -7.59 -21.98
C LEU A 115 -8.38 -6.39 -21.91
N THR A 116 -8.94 -5.26 -21.50
CA THR A 116 -8.21 -4.02 -21.27
C THR A 116 -8.24 -3.64 -19.80
N ILE A 117 -7.06 -3.40 -19.19
CA ILE A 117 -6.93 -2.91 -17.82
C ILE A 117 -6.51 -1.44 -17.81
N GLY A 118 -7.30 -0.58 -17.15
CA GLY A 118 -6.95 0.79 -16.80
C GLY A 118 -6.24 0.80 -15.45
N ILE A 119 -5.01 1.29 -15.42
CA ILE A 119 -4.20 1.37 -14.21
C ILE A 119 -3.99 2.83 -13.86
N VAL A 120 -4.62 3.25 -12.76
CA VAL A 120 -4.54 4.63 -12.26
C VAL A 120 -3.49 4.71 -11.16
N GLY A 121 -2.37 5.35 -11.47
CA GLY A 121 -1.17 5.36 -10.63
C GLY A 121 -0.14 4.31 -11.08
N MET A 122 0.92 4.76 -11.75
CA MET A 122 2.00 3.93 -12.30
C MET A 122 3.28 4.01 -11.45
N GLY A 123 3.11 3.99 -10.12
CA GLY A 123 4.21 3.85 -9.16
C GLY A 123 4.70 2.40 -9.03
N HIS A 124 5.28 2.05 -7.87
CA HIS A 124 5.79 0.69 -7.62
C HIS A 124 4.75 -0.40 -7.87
N VAL A 125 3.51 -0.21 -7.41
CA VAL A 125 2.45 -1.21 -7.56
C VAL A 125 1.95 -1.26 -9.01
N GLY A 126 1.53 -0.12 -9.54
CA GLY A 126 0.94 -0.06 -10.90
C GLY A 126 1.88 -0.59 -11.97
N THR A 127 3.19 -0.38 -11.82
CA THR A 127 4.19 -0.92 -12.75
C THR A 127 4.24 -2.45 -12.73
N ILE A 128 4.17 -3.09 -11.56
CA ILE A 128 4.14 -4.57 -11.46
C ILE A 128 2.80 -5.11 -11.98
N VAL A 129 1.68 -4.46 -11.65
CA VAL A 129 0.35 -4.85 -12.18
C VAL A 129 0.34 -4.79 -13.71
N ALA A 130 0.93 -3.75 -14.30
CA ALA A 130 1.06 -3.60 -15.75
C ALA A 130 1.98 -4.65 -16.38
N ASP A 131 3.10 -4.98 -15.73
CA ASP A 131 3.99 -6.05 -16.22
C ASP A 131 3.26 -7.39 -16.26
N TRP A 132 2.54 -7.73 -15.20
CA TRP A 132 1.77 -8.98 -15.17
C TRP A 132 0.62 -8.97 -16.19
N ALA A 133 -0.04 -7.81 -16.41
CA ALA A 133 -1.04 -7.66 -17.47
C ALA A 133 -0.51 -8.09 -18.83
N ARG A 134 0.66 -7.56 -19.21
CA ARG A 134 1.29 -7.87 -20.50
C ARG A 134 1.61 -9.37 -20.64
N ARG A 135 2.15 -9.98 -19.58
CA ARG A 135 2.46 -11.41 -19.56
C ARG A 135 1.22 -12.30 -19.62
N LEU A 136 0.08 -11.80 -19.16
CA LEU A 136 -1.21 -12.45 -19.20
C LEU A 136 -2.02 -12.14 -20.47
N GLY A 137 -1.45 -11.39 -21.43
CA GLY A 137 -2.13 -11.03 -22.69
C GLY A 137 -3.23 -9.97 -22.54
N VAL A 138 -3.19 -9.16 -21.48
CA VAL A 138 -4.14 -8.07 -21.20
C VAL A 138 -3.57 -6.74 -21.67
N ARG A 139 -4.35 -5.97 -22.41
CA ARG A 139 -3.98 -4.62 -22.89
C ARG A 139 -3.93 -3.65 -21.72
N VAL A 140 -2.87 -2.83 -21.64
CA VAL A 140 -2.67 -1.85 -20.55
C VAL A 140 -3.00 -0.43 -21.02
N LEU A 141 -3.77 0.29 -20.21
CA LEU A 141 -4.01 1.73 -20.31
C LEU A 141 -3.44 2.39 -19.04
N PRO A 142 -2.21 2.91 -19.08
CA PRO A 142 -1.58 3.54 -17.93
C PRO A 142 -2.06 5.00 -17.78
N CYS A 143 -2.44 5.40 -16.56
CA CYS A 143 -2.79 6.77 -16.22
C CYS A 143 -2.01 7.21 -14.98
N ASP A 144 -1.07 8.13 -15.15
CA ASP A 144 -0.33 8.76 -14.07
C ASP A 144 0.18 10.14 -14.54
N PRO A 145 -0.64 11.20 -14.45
CA PRO A 145 -0.27 12.52 -14.91
C PRO A 145 1.00 13.09 -14.29
N PRO A 146 1.31 12.91 -12.98
CA PRO A 146 2.60 13.27 -12.41
C PRO A 146 3.77 12.59 -13.09
N ARG A 147 3.68 11.26 -13.29
CA ARG A 147 4.74 10.49 -13.94
C ARG A 147 4.93 10.91 -15.39
N GLU A 148 3.84 11.04 -16.14
CA GLU A 148 3.87 11.48 -17.54
C GLU A 148 4.65 12.81 -17.71
N ARG A 149 4.41 13.77 -16.81
CA ARG A 149 5.09 15.07 -16.86
C ARG A 149 6.53 15.06 -16.41
N GLU A 150 6.90 14.18 -15.50
CA GLU A 150 8.17 14.25 -14.74
C GLU A 150 9.09 13.04 -14.94
N GLU A 151 8.68 11.98 -15.66
CA GLU A 151 9.44 10.71 -15.77
C GLU A 151 10.88 10.94 -16.21
N SER A 152 11.12 11.86 -17.13
CA SER A 152 12.46 12.18 -17.61
C SER A 152 13.30 13.04 -16.67
N ARG A 153 12.67 13.69 -15.66
CA ARG A 153 13.31 14.71 -14.80
C ARG A 153 13.50 14.25 -13.36
N SER A 154 12.73 13.28 -12.88
CA SER A 154 12.76 12.81 -11.50
C SER A 154 13.54 11.52 -11.37
N ASP A 155 14.51 11.48 -10.44
CA ASP A 155 15.26 10.26 -10.14
C ASP A 155 14.36 9.15 -9.57
N PHE A 156 13.30 9.51 -8.87
CA PHE A 156 12.31 8.55 -8.36
C PHE A 156 11.70 7.70 -9.49
N TRP A 157 11.29 8.35 -10.60
CA TRP A 157 10.69 7.61 -11.73
C TRP A 157 11.71 6.76 -12.48
N LYS A 158 12.98 7.18 -12.50
CA LYS A 158 14.08 6.41 -13.15
C LYS A 158 14.40 5.10 -12.42
N GLU A 159 14.06 5.00 -11.13
CA GLU A 159 14.24 3.75 -10.36
C GLU A 159 13.14 2.71 -10.69
N LEU A 160 12.05 3.11 -11.32
CA LEU A 160 10.97 2.23 -11.74
C LEU A 160 11.16 1.75 -13.18
N PRO A 161 10.67 0.54 -13.53
CA PRO A 161 10.62 0.09 -14.90
C PRO A 161 9.89 1.09 -15.80
N ALA A 162 10.38 1.30 -17.01
CA ALA A 162 9.73 2.16 -18.00
C ALA A 162 8.31 1.66 -18.34
N VAL A 163 7.42 2.60 -18.64
CA VAL A 163 6.07 2.31 -19.14
C VAL A 163 6.11 2.36 -20.67
N PRO A 164 6.03 1.22 -21.38
CA PRO A 164 6.17 1.20 -22.85
C PRO A 164 4.94 1.76 -23.58
N GLU A 165 3.77 1.73 -22.94
CA GLU A 165 2.56 2.29 -23.51
C GLU A 165 2.50 3.81 -23.29
N PRO A 166 1.90 4.58 -24.21
CA PRO A 166 1.62 5.99 -23.97
C PRO A 166 0.67 6.14 -22.77
N PHE A 167 0.93 7.13 -21.92
CA PHE A 167 0.00 7.48 -20.86
C PHE A 167 -1.34 7.94 -21.45
N THR A 168 -2.39 7.69 -20.71
CA THR A 168 -3.77 8.04 -21.07
C THR A 168 -4.44 8.77 -19.91
N ASP A 169 -5.60 9.36 -20.16
CA ASP A 169 -6.42 10.04 -19.16
C ASP A 169 -7.51 9.13 -18.56
N LEU A 170 -8.17 9.63 -17.52
CA LEU A 170 -9.26 8.92 -16.86
C LEU A 170 -10.49 8.75 -17.78
N ALA A 171 -10.71 9.65 -18.75
CA ALA A 171 -11.82 9.55 -19.67
C ALA A 171 -11.64 8.36 -20.61
N THR A 172 -10.44 8.17 -21.14
CA THR A 172 -10.08 7.00 -21.94
C THR A 172 -10.22 5.69 -21.14
N ILE A 173 -9.75 5.69 -19.87
CA ILE A 173 -9.95 4.53 -18.97
C ILE A 173 -11.44 4.24 -18.79
N ALA A 174 -12.26 5.26 -18.53
CA ALA A 174 -13.70 5.09 -18.33
C ALA A 174 -14.42 4.52 -19.58
N SER A 175 -13.97 4.87 -20.78
CA SER A 175 -14.59 4.39 -22.02
C SER A 175 -14.09 3.03 -22.48
N GLU A 176 -12.81 2.67 -22.24
CA GLU A 176 -12.20 1.50 -22.87
C GLU A 176 -11.88 0.34 -21.92
N ALA A 177 -11.79 0.56 -20.62
CA ALA A 177 -11.31 -0.47 -19.69
C ALA A 177 -12.38 -1.50 -19.31
N ASP A 178 -12.01 -2.78 -19.28
CA ASP A 178 -12.79 -3.90 -18.73
C ASP A 178 -12.45 -4.15 -17.25
N ILE A 179 -11.28 -3.67 -16.80
CA ILE A 179 -10.78 -3.72 -15.45
C ILE A 179 -10.19 -2.35 -15.13
N ILE A 180 -10.52 -1.78 -13.98
CA ILE A 180 -9.98 -0.51 -13.52
C ILE A 180 -9.40 -0.71 -12.11
N THR A 181 -8.14 -0.35 -11.91
CA THR A 181 -7.46 -0.50 -10.62
C THR A 181 -6.71 0.76 -10.23
N PHE A 182 -6.84 1.15 -8.95
CA PHE A 182 -6.26 2.38 -8.41
C PHE A 182 -5.05 2.06 -7.55
N HIS A 183 -3.94 2.79 -7.78
CA HIS A 183 -2.66 2.65 -7.08
C HIS A 183 -2.01 4.00 -6.75
N THR A 184 -2.81 5.04 -6.64
CA THR A 184 -2.36 6.40 -6.31
C THR A 184 -2.21 6.61 -4.80
N PRO A 185 -1.34 7.52 -4.34
CA PRO A 185 -1.43 8.05 -2.99
C PRO A 185 -2.74 8.85 -2.83
N HIS A 186 -3.18 9.04 -1.59
CA HIS A 186 -4.30 9.95 -1.32
C HIS A 186 -3.79 11.37 -1.12
N THR A 187 -4.24 12.30 -1.96
CA THR A 187 -3.94 13.74 -1.87
C THR A 187 -5.22 14.55 -2.02
N LYS A 188 -5.35 15.64 -1.25
CA LYS A 188 -6.50 16.54 -1.32
C LYS A 188 -6.19 17.80 -2.13
N GLU A 189 -4.90 18.14 -2.23
CA GLU A 189 -4.40 19.36 -2.82
C GLU A 189 -3.32 19.05 -3.85
N GLY A 190 -2.87 20.05 -4.58
CA GLY A 190 -1.88 19.94 -5.63
C GLY A 190 -2.47 19.97 -7.02
N LEU A 191 -1.64 19.68 -8.02
CA LEU A 191 -2.05 19.74 -9.43
C LEU A 191 -2.95 18.56 -9.80
N ASP A 192 -2.73 17.40 -9.17
CA ASP A 192 -3.46 16.15 -9.44
C ASP A 192 -4.01 15.57 -8.13
N PRO A 193 -5.05 16.18 -7.53
CA PRO A 193 -5.65 15.64 -6.32
C PRO A 193 -6.32 14.30 -6.60
N THR A 194 -6.18 13.37 -5.67
CA THR A 194 -6.68 12.00 -5.83
C THR A 194 -7.84 11.67 -4.90
N HIS A 195 -8.23 12.62 -4.02
CA HIS A 195 -9.41 12.46 -3.18
C HIS A 195 -10.67 12.40 -4.04
N HIS A 196 -11.43 11.30 -3.89
CA HIS A 196 -12.63 11.00 -4.70
C HIS A 196 -12.34 11.04 -6.21
N LEU A 197 -11.18 10.54 -6.62
CA LEU A 197 -10.81 10.47 -8.02
C LEU A 197 -11.82 9.65 -8.84
N ALA A 198 -12.35 8.57 -8.24
CA ALA A 198 -13.50 7.84 -8.75
C ALA A 198 -14.77 8.33 -8.04
N ASP A 199 -15.28 9.45 -8.49
CA ASP A 199 -16.52 10.09 -8.09
C ASP A 199 -17.72 9.66 -8.93
N GLU A 200 -18.88 10.28 -8.71
CA GLU A 200 -20.10 10.02 -9.49
C GLU A 200 -19.92 10.34 -10.97
N LYS A 201 -19.17 11.39 -11.32
CA LYS A 201 -18.89 11.78 -12.69
C LYS A 201 -18.08 10.69 -13.41
N PHE A 202 -17.06 10.16 -12.73
CA PHE A 202 -16.25 9.06 -13.25
C PHE A 202 -17.11 7.82 -13.53
N PHE A 203 -17.93 7.38 -12.57
CA PHE A 203 -18.76 6.20 -12.75
C PHE A 203 -19.86 6.39 -13.80
N ASN A 204 -20.41 7.61 -13.95
CA ASN A 204 -21.37 7.91 -15.00
C ASN A 204 -20.74 7.87 -16.40
N ALA A 205 -19.45 8.17 -16.53
CA ALA A 205 -18.72 8.15 -17.80
C ALA A 205 -18.30 6.73 -18.24
N LEU A 206 -18.53 5.69 -17.45
CA LEU A 206 -18.22 4.31 -17.84
C LEU A 206 -19.08 3.85 -19.02
N GLU A 207 -18.42 3.46 -20.10
CA GLU A 207 -19.07 2.91 -21.30
C GLU A 207 -19.13 1.37 -21.29
N ARG A 208 -18.20 0.76 -20.55
CA ARG A 208 -18.17 -0.67 -20.28
C ARG A 208 -18.58 -0.92 -18.83
N ARG A 209 -18.80 -2.16 -18.49
CA ARG A 209 -19.10 -2.59 -17.12
C ARG A 209 -17.81 -3.20 -16.50
N PRO A 210 -16.84 -2.39 -16.09
CA PRO A 210 -15.56 -2.91 -15.61
C PRO A 210 -15.68 -3.60 -14.25
N ILE A 211 -14.68 -4.44 -13.94
CA ILE A 211 -14.29 -4.74 -12.56
C ILE A 211 -13.59 -3.50 -12.02
N VAL A 212 -13.99 -2.98 -10.85
CA VAL A 212 -13.36 -1.83 -10.20
C VAL A 212 -12.64 -2.28 -8.93
N ILE A 213 -11.36 -1.94 -8.80
CA ILE A 213 -10.49 -2.41 -7.72
C ILE A 213 -9.89 -1.21 -6.99
N ASN A 214 -10.13 -1.12 -5.66
CA ASN A 214 -9.44 -0.17 -4.79
C ASN A 214 -8.58 -0.89 -3.77
N ALA A 215 -7.28 -1.00 -4.06
CA ALA A 215 -6.23 -1.50 -3.18
C ALA A 215 -5.16 -0.41 -2.90
N ALA A 216 -5.54 0.86 -2.99
CA ALA A 216 -4.67 2.02 -2.79
C ALA A 216 -4.93 2.73 -1.45
N ARG A 217 -5.97 3.57 -1.41
CA ARG A 217 -6.48 4.26 -0.22
C ARG A 217 -7.99 4.40 -0.34
N GLY A 218 -8.70 4.26 0.78
CA GLY A 218 -10.17 4.35 0.79
C GLY A 218 -10.72 5.57 0.06
N PRO A 219 -10.30 6.80 0.43
CA PRO A 219 -10.85 8.02 -0.17
C PRO A 219 -10.48 8.28 -1.66
N ILE A 220 -9.84 7.34 -2.35
CA ILE A 220 -9.65 7.43 -3.82
C ILE A 220 -10.98 7.15 -4.54
N VAL A 221 -11.75 6.20 -4.02
CA VAL A 221 -13.06 5.83 -4.57
C VAL A 221 -14.14 6.31 -3.59
N ALA A 222 -14.97 7.25 -4.02
CA ALA A 222 -16.06 7.76 -3.19
C ALA A 222 -17.09 6.67 -2.90
N THR A 223 -17.31 6.36 -1.62
CA THR A 223 -18.19 5.27 -1.15
C THR A 223 -19.59 5.37 -1.72
N GLU A 224 -20.21 6.54 -1.68
CA GLU A 224 -21.56 6.76 -2.21
C GLU A 224 -21.62 6.62 -3.73
N ALA A 225 -20.56 7.00 -4.43
CA ALA A 225 -20.51 6.93 -5.88
C ALA A 225 -20.42 5.47 -6.36
N ILE A 226 -19.56 4.66 -5.74
CA ILE A 226 -19.45 3.24 -6.11
C ILE A 226 -20.71 2.46 -5.74
N LEU A 227 -21.37 2.75 -4.62
CA LEU A 227 -22.65 2.14 -4.26
C LEU A 227 -23.71 2.41 -5.34
N ARG A 228 -23.87 3.66 -5.79
CA ARG A 228 -24.76 4.00 -6.91
C ARG A 228 -24.36 3.31 -8.19
N ALA A 229 -23.08 3.18 -8.47
CA ALA A 229 -22.60 2.48 -9.67
C ALA A 229 -22.91 0.97 -9.66
N ILE A 230 -22.84 0.33 -8.48
CA ILE A 230 -23.26 -1.07 -8.29
C ILE A 230 -24.76 -1.20 -8.53
N GLU A 231 -25.58 -0.37 -7.88
CA GLU A 231 -27.04 -0.38 -8.02
C GLU A 231 -27.49 -0.14 -9.46
N ALA A 232 -26.88 0.84 -10.12
CA ALA A 232 -27.15 1.18 -11.53
C ALA A 232 -26.53 0.17 -12.54
N LYS A 233 -25.82 -0.86 -12.05
CA LYS A 233 -25.11 -1.86 -12.88
C LYS A 233 -24.11 -1.23 -13.86
N LYS A 234 -23.49 -0.12 -13.48
CA LYS A 234 -22.43 0.55 -14.24
C LYS A 234 -21.10 -0.20 -14.18
N ILE A 235 -20.89 -0.99 -13.13
CA ILE A 235 -19.73 -1.87 -12.97
C ILE A 235 -20.19 -3.32 -12.91
N SER A 236 -19.31 -4.26 -13.24
CA SER A 236 -19.61 -5.69 -13.15
C SER A 236 -19.37 -6.20 -11.73
N GLU A 237 -18.26 -5.81 -11.14
CA GLU A 237 -17.80 -6.28 -9.84
C GLU A 237 -17.04 -5.16 -9.12
N ALA A 238 -17.12 -5.15 -7.79
CA ALA A 238 -16.34 -4.26 -6.92
C ALA A 238 -15.38 -5.08 -6.05
N VAL A 239 -14.10 -4.72 -6.05
CA VAL A 239 -13.03 -5.31 -5.23
C VAL A 239 -12.47 -4.22 -4.34
N ILE A 240 -12.74 -4.30 -3.04
CA ILE A 240 -12.40 -3.25 -2.09
C ILE A 240 -11.52 -3.82 -0.98
N ASP A 241 -10.26 -3.37 -0.95
CA ASP A 241 -9.33 -3.66 0.14
C ASP A 241 -9.16 -2.45 1.06
N CYS A 242 -9.18 -1.23 0.48
CA CYS A 242 -9.04 0.02 1.20
C CYS A 242 -10.38 0.78 1.22
N TRP A 243 -10.78 1.24 2.40
CA TRP A 243 -12.12 1.77 2.66
C TRP A 243 -12.08 3.21 3.17
N GLU A 244 -13.08 4.01 2.85
CA GLU A 244 -13.28 5.26 3.57
C GLU A 244 -13.68 4.98 5.02
N GLY A 245 -13.16 5.78 5.94
CA GLY A 245 -13.53 5.73 7.36
C GLY A 245 -12.96 4.54 8.16
N GLU A 246 -11.98 3.80 7.63
CA GLU A 246 -11.34 2.71 8.39
C GLU A 246 -11.01 3.11 9.83
N PRO A 247 -11.32 2.25 10.81
CA PRO A 247 -11.89 0.90 10.73
C PRO A 247 -13.43 0.85 10.68
N SER A 248 -14.13 2.00 10.76
CA SER A 248 -15.59 2.12 10.74
C SER A 248 -16.08 2.28 9.30
N ILE A 249 -15.97 1.21 8.52
CA ILE A 249 -16.26 1.19 7.09
C ILE A 249 -17.78 1.15 6.82
N SER A 250 -18.17 1.46 5.57
CA SER A 250 -19.56 1.37 5.11
C SER A 250 -20.04 -0.08 5.05
N GLU A 251 -20.98 -0.46 5.92
CA GLU A 251 -21.60 -1.78 5.88
C GLU A 251 -22.38 -2.04 4.57
N PRO A 252 -23.10 -1.08 3.98
CA PRO A 252 -23.70 -1.25 2.66
C PRO A 252 -22.67 -1.59 1.58
N LEU A 253 -21.50 -0.93 1.58
CA LEU A 253 -20.45 -1.24 0.61
C LEU A 253 -19.79 -2.60 0.93
N LEU A 254 -19.58 -2.94 2.20
CA LEU A 254 -19.07 -4.26 2.61
C LEU A 254 -20.00 -5.39 2.13
N ALA A 255 -21.31 -5.19 2.22
CA ALA A 255 -22.30 -6.15 1.75
C ALA A 255 -22.34 -6.27 0.22
N SER A 256 -22.15 -5.16 -0.51
CA SER A 256 -22.33 -5.07 -1.97
C SER A 256 -21.06 -5.36 -2.76
N ALA A 257 -19.86 -5.14 -2.19
CA ALA A 257 -18.61 -5.44 -2.87
C ALA A 257 -18.48 -6.95 -3.12
N THR A 258 -18.01 -7.35 -4.29
CA THR A 258 -17.86 -8.77 -4.63
C THR A 258 -16.70 -9.40 -3.84
N ILE A 259 -15.59 -8.70 -3.77
CA ILE A 259 -14.44 -9.01 -2.90
C ILE A 259 -14.25 -7.86 -1.93
N ALA A 260 -14.23 -8.18 -0.64
CA ALA A 260 -14.08 -7.22 0.45
C ALA A 260 -13.01 -7.75 1.41
N THR A 261 -11.94 -6.98 1.62
CA THR A 261 -10.83 -7.40 2.48
C THR A 261 -10.42 -6.29 3.44
N PRO A 262 -9.88 -6.59 4.62
CA PRO A 262 -9.63 -5.60 5.67
C PRO A 262 -8.27 -4.90 5.50
N HIS A 263 -8.00 -4.30 4.35
CA HIS A 263 -6.78 -3.58 4.02
C HIS A 263 -5.51 -4.45 4.18
N ILE A 264 -5.52 -5.61 3.52
CA ILE A 264 -4.46 -6.63 3.62
C ILE A 264 -3.83 -6.98 2.26
N ALA A 265 -4.21 -6.30 1.18
CA ALA A 265 -3.68 -6.57 -0.16
C ALA A 265 -2.13 -6.60 -0.18
N GLY A 266 -1.50 -5.73 0.60
CA GLY A 266 -0.05 -5.66 0.74
C GLY A 266 0.56 -6.55 1.86
N TYR A 267 -0.19 -7.47 2.45
CA TYR A 267 0.29 -8.26 3.59
C TYR A 267 0.95 -9.57 3.13
N SER A 268 2.28 -9.55 3.07
CA SER A 268 3.12 -10.71 2.75
C SER A 268 4.31 -10.80 3.71
N ILE A 269 4.91 -11.99 3.81
CA ILE A 269 6.13 -12.22 4.58
C ILE A 269 7.26 -11.36 4.01
N GLU A 270 7.49 -11.43 2.72
CA GLU A 270 8.56 -10.74 2.01
C GLU A 270 8.37 -9.21 2.07
N GLY A 271 7.15 -8.73 1.89
CA GLY A 271 6.82 -7.31 2.03
C GLY A 271 7.11 -6.78 3.43
N LYS A 272 6.75 -7.54 4.47
CA LYS A 272 7.08 -7.17 5.87
C LYS A 272 8.58 -7.22 6.14
N GLN A 273 9.30 -8.20 5.60
CA GLN A 273 10.77 -8.27 5.71
C GLN A 273 11.43 -7.05 5.07
N ARG A 274 11.02 -6.68 3.85
CA ARG A 274 11.54 -5.48 3.15
C ARG A 274 11.26 -4.20 3.94
N ALA A 275 10.03 -4.05 4.46
CA ALA A 275 9.64 -2.87 5.23
C ALA A 275 10.48 -2.73 6.51
N THR A 276 10.62 -3.80 7.27
CA THR A 276 11.44 -3.82 8.49
C THR A 276 12.91 -3.58 8.17
N THR A 277 13.45 -4.22 7.13
CA THR A 277 14.84 -3.99 6.69
C THR A 277 15.10 -2.53 6.32
N ALA A 278 14.18 -1.88 5.62
CA ALA A 278 14.32 -0.46 5.28
C ALA A 278 14.39 0.42 6.52
N ALA A 279 13.49 0.20 7.48
CA ALA A 279 13.46 0.96 8.74
C ALA A 279 14.72 0.71 9.61
N LEU A 280 15.18 -0.55 9.70
CA LEU A 280 16.40 -0.89 10.44
C LEU A 280 17.64 -0.28 9.79
N ARG A 281 17.76 -0.32 8.46
CA ARG A 281 18.87 0.32 7.75
C ARG A 281 18.87 1.84 7.95
N ALA A 282 17.70 2.48 7.99
CA ALA A 282 17.59 3.91 8.31
C ALA A 282 18.08 4.21 9.73
N ALA A 283 17.65 3.43 10.72
CA ALA A 283 18.09 3.58 12.10
C ALA A 283 19.61 3.37 12.24
N LEU A 284 20.18 2.35 11.59
CA LEU A 284 21.62 2.11 11.61
C LEU A 284 22.41 3.24 10.97
N ARG A 285 21.97 3.81 9.85
CA ARG A 285 22.58 4.99 9.23
C ARG A 285 22.53 6.19 10.18
N TYR A 286 21.37 6.45 10.74
CA TYR A 286 21.15 7.55 11.68
C TYR A 286 22.08 7.45 12.90
N PHE A 287 22.29 6.24 13.42
CA PHE A 287 23.22 6.00 14.53
C PHE A 287 24.69 5.91 14.13
N GLY A 288 25.03 6.03 12.85
CA GLY A 288 26.40 5.98 12.36
C GLY A 288 27.04 4.60 12.42
N ALA A 289 26.24 3.55 12.23
CA ALA A 289 26.75 2.18 12.16
C ALA A 289 27.68 1.98 10.95
N PRO A 290 28.67 1.06 11.02
CA PRO A 290 29.53 0.75 9.89
C PRO A 290 28.74 0.30 8.65
N ALA A 291 29.23 0.66 7.45
CA ALA A 291 28.58 0.34 6.18
C ALA A 291 28.36 -1.17 5.99
N GLU A 292 29.32 -1.99 6.43
CA GLU A 292 29.24 -3.45 6.38
C GLU A 292 28.08 -3.98 7.23
N ARG A 293 27.84 -3.37 8.42
CA ARG A 293 26.72 -3.72 9.29
C ARG A 293 25.38 -3.40 8.61
N ILE A 294 25.29 -2.24 7.96
CA ILE A 294 24.07 -1.85 7.22
C ILE A 294 23.83 -2.80 6.05
N ALA A 295 24.89 -3.15 5.31
CA ALA A 295 24.81 -4.05 4.16
C ALA A 295 24.46 -5.49 4.57
N SER A 296 24.84 -5.95 5.76
CA SER A 296 24.54 -7.30 6.23
C SER A 296 23.05 -7.57 6.47
N ILE A 297 22.23 -6.52 6.65
CA ILE A 297 20.78 -6.67 6.77
C ILE A 297 20.19 -6.77 5.36
N THR A 298 19.77 -7.94 4.97
CA THR A 298 19.20 -8.21 3.65
C THR A 298 17.69 -8.44 3.72
N ALA A 299 17.01 -8.20 2.62
CA ALA A 299 15.60 -8.55 2.43
C ALA A 299 15.42 -9.18 1.05
N PRO A 300 14.38 -9.97 0.85
CA PRO A 300 14.02 -10.47 -0.48
C PRO A 300 13.86 -9.31 -1.46
N PRO A 301 14.26 -9.46 -2.72
CA PRO A 301 14.02 -8.42 -3.73
C PRO A 301 12.51 -8.19 -3.93
N ALA A 302 12.16 -6.97 -4.34
CA ALA A 302 10.77 -6.57 -4.54
C ALA A 302 10.23 -6.95 -5.92
N TYR A 303 11.08 -7.30 -6.85
CA TYR A 303 10.70 -7.65 -8.20
C TYR A 303 11.72 -8.59 -8.83
N HIS A 304 11.19 -9.61 -9.51
CA HIS A 304 11.97 -10.55 -10.30
C HIS A 304 11.38 -10.67 -11.70
N SER A 305 12.19 -10.44 -12.72
CA SER A 305 11.78 -10.63 -14.12
C SER A 305 11.48 -12.09 -14.45
N ASP A 306 12.06 -13.01 -13.69
CA ASP A 306 12.06 -14.45 -13.99
C ASP A 306 10.91 -15.23 -13.37
N ILE A 307 10.04 -14.54 -12.60
CA ILE A 307 8.86 -15.18 -12.00
C ILE A 307 7.91 -15.67 -13.10
N ARG A 308 7.47 -16.91 -12.97
CA ARG A 308 6.46 -17.45 -13.87
C ARG A 308 5.06 -16.93 -13.52
N ILE A 309 4.60 -15.94 -14.26
CA ILE A 309 3.27 -15.37 -14.14
C ILE A 309 2.30 -16.17 -15.03
N THR A 310 1.46 -17.00 -14.40
CA THR A 310 0.36 -17.72 -15.06
C THR A 310 -0.91 -17.65 -14.20
N PRO A 311 -2.10 -17.74 -14.80
CA PRO A 311 -3.36 -17.75 -14.05
C PRO A 311 -3.38 -18.81 -12.92
N GLU A 312 -2.87 -20.02 -13.20
CA GLU A 312 -2.85 -21.10 -12.23
C GLU A 312 -1.94 -20.80 -11.03
N ALA A 313 -0.74 -20.26 -11.28
CA ALA A 313 0.21 -19.90 -10.24
C ALA A 313 -0.36 -18.78 -9.34
N ILE A 314 -0.98 -17.77 -9.95
CA ILE A 314 -1.59 -16.66 -9.21
C ILE A 314 -2.75 -17.18 -8.34
N LEU A 315 -3.68 -17.93 -8.90
CA LEU A 315 -4.84 -18.47 -8.17
C LEU A 315 -4.43 -19.45 -7.06
N ALA A 316 -3.35 -20.23 -7.27
CA ALA A 316 -2.82 -21.12 -6.24
C ALA A 316 -2.14 -20.35 -5.08
N SER A 317 -1.68 -19.12 -5.31
CA SER A 317 -0.93 -18.33 -4.34
C SER A 317 -1.82 -17.55 -3.35
N TYR A 318 -3.05 -17.19 -3.75
CA TYR A 318 -3.94 -16.41 -2.91
C TYR A 318 -5.43 -16.55 -3.31
N ASN A 319 -6.29 -16.70 -2.31
CA ASN A 319 -7.75 -16.74 -2.49
C ASN A 319 -8.43 -15.56 -1.76
N PRO A 320 -8.83 -14.50 -2.47
CA PRO A 320 -9.44 -13.32 -1.84
C PRO A 320 -10.86 -13.56 -1.31
N LEU A 321 -11.57 -14.60 -1.77
CA LEU A 321 -12.92 -14.91 -1.30
C LEU A 321 -12.90 -15.41 0.14
N ALA A 322 -11.88 -16.15 0.57
CA ALA A 322 -11.75 -16.62 1.94
C ALA A 322 -11.64 -15.43 2.95
N ASP A 323 -10.89 -14.40 2.59
CA ASP A 323 -10.79 -13.18 3.39
C ASP A 323 -12.10 -12.38 3.38
N THR A 324 -12.83 -12.38 2.25
CA THR A 324 -14.15 -11.75 2.11
C THR A 324 -15.19 -12.41 3.04
N GLU A 325 -15.22 -13.75 3.06
CA GLU A 325 -16.09 -14.48 3.98
C GLU A 325 -15.75 -14.15 5.44
N THR A 326 -14.47 -14.08 5.76
CA THR A 326 -13.99 -13.81 7.12
C THR A 326 -14.38 -12.44 7.63
N ILE A 327 -14.27 -11.37 6.82
CA ILE A 327 -14.64 -10.02 7.26
C ILE A 327 -16.16 -9.85 7.38
N ARG A 328 -16.95 -10.56 6.55
CA ARG A 328 -18.40 -10.47 6.55
C ARG A 328 -19.07 -11.25 7.69
N ALA A 329 -18.41 -12.27 8.21
CA ALA A 329 -19.01 -13.16 9.20
C ALA A 329 -19.43 -12.44 10.49
N ASP A 330 -18.64 -11.47 10.96
CA ASP A 330 -18.88 -10.75 12.21
C ASP A 330 -18.23 -9.35 12.19
N PHE A 331 -18.59 -8.53 11.20
CA PHE A 331 -18.00 -7.21 11.06
C PHE A 331 -18.28 -6.30 12.26
N THR A 332 -17.22 -5.76 12.82
CA THR A 332 -17.18 -4.59 13.71
C THR A 332 -15.88 -3.82 13.45
N PRO A 333 -15.79 -2.53 13.79
CA PRO A 333 -14.53 -1.79 13.69
C PRO A 333 -13.38 -2.46 14.46
N ALA A 334 -13.65 -3.02 15.62
CA ALA A 334 -12.64 -3.76 16.40
C ALA A 334 -12.20 -5.06 15.68
N ARG A 335 -13.15 -5.78 15.06
CA ARG A 335 -12.87 -6.99 14.29
C ARG A 335 -12.07 -6.68 13.03
N PHE A 336 -12.37 -5.57 12.33
CA PHE A 336 -11.57 -5.10 11.18
C PHE A 336 -10.10 -4.94 11.57
N GLU A 337 -9.86 -4.29 12.69
CA GLU A 337 -8.51 -4.08 13.22
C GLU A 337 -7.85 -5.40 13.67
N GLN A 338 -8.60 -6.28 14.30
CA GLN A 338 -8.09 -7.59 14.71
C GLN A 338 -7.65 -8.41 13.50
N LEU A 339 -8.47 -8.49 12.45
CA LEU A 339 -8.15 -9.23 11.22
C LEU A 339 -6.85 -8.74 10.57
N ARG A 340 -6.61 -7.43 10.58
CA ARG A 340 -5.35 -6.85 10.09
C ARG A 340 -4.16 -7.22 10.96
N ASN A 341 -4.33 -7.20 12.29
CA ASN A 341 -3.22 -7.45 13.22
C ASN A 341 -2.78 -8.90 13.26
N THR A 342 -3.72 -9.81 13.15
CA THR A 342 -3.50 -11.25 13.23
C THR A 342 -3.54 -11.94 11.87
N TYR A 343 -3.49 -11.16 10.78
CA TYR A 343 -3.54 -11.70 9.42
C TYR A 343 -2.43 -12.73 9.19
N PRO A 344 -2.78 -13.96 8.79
CA PRO A 344 -1.78 -14.98 8.43
C PRO A 344 -1.07 -14.52 7.15
N LEU A 345 0.17 -14.07 7.30
CA LEU A 345 0.95 -13.53 6.17
C LEU A 345 1.12 -14.59 5.09
N ARG A 346 0.76 -14.27 3.87
CA ARG A 346 1.01 -15.11 2.71
C ARG A 346 2.41 -14.88 2.14
N HIS A 347 2.89 -15.81 1.34
CA HIS A 347 4.05 -15.59 0.48
C HIS A 347 3.66 -14.82 -0.78
N GLU A 348 4.58 -14.00 -1.26
CA GLU A 348 4.48 -13.42 -2.59
C GLU A 348 4.76 -14.49 -3.65
N LEU A 349 4.25 -14.27 -4.85
CA LEU A 349 4.65 -15.03 -6.01
C LEU A 349 6.05 -14.55 -6.41
N LEU A 350 7.07 -15.36 -6.11
CA LEU A 350 8.49 -15.06 -6.32
C LEU A 350 9.10 -16.01 -7.34
#